data_11705a4f7f6e8fb7a97a831dfc0227d1
#
_entry.id   11705a4f7f6e8fb7a97a831dfc0227d1
#
_cell.length_a   1.000
_cell.length_b   1.000
_cell.length_c   1.000
_cell.angle_alpha   90.00
_cell.angle_beta   90.00
_cell.angle_gamma   90.00
#
_symmetry.space_group_name_H-M   'P 1'
#
loop_
_entity.id
_entity.type
_entity.pdbx_description
1 polymer ?
#
loop_
_entity_poly.entity_id
_entity_poly.type
_entity_poly.pdbx_seq_one_letter_code
_entity_poly.pdbx_strand_id
1 'polypeptide(L)'
;MVSAILMAGYNNKREVKRYSRIVAEHYGERFIETDYRPLRQFETVNNGKIERKPLIQLTLEKLFESDLVDEIVIVGHQMLIEQHLGNFIDEFEKPCRIVNQNSKIPLNVIKCFNIINRKVRFNSIAGNLIKGYVASTAHKNKKHALFVASDSPLTTKEFIERFVHIAQKSQDQASIIVPVVLMNENKDQLDRKPLKLRNDTAYRLSEIKDKHSRQGFRASSLMFMNPHLYDVNTVNTAYSLRKWMSPNIQMKLFKITHNLGYPNVYSKYFLRKDLSIKEIENIGSAFFKGRLKLIPTFGEESTYDYDGTEFEYCSIANMIKSS
;
A
#
# COMPACT_ATOMS: atom_id res chain seq x y z
N MET A 1 -12.92 13.53 -11.60
CA MET A 1 -12.83 12.15 -12.10
C MET A 1 -11.56 11.52 -11.57
N VAL A 2 -11.66 10.48 -10.76
CA VAL A 2 -10.54 9.76 -10.16
C VAL A 2 -10.58 8.29 -10.58
N SER A 3 -9.48 7.83 -11.20
CA SER A 3 -9.27 6.42 -11.48
C SER A 3 -8.66 5.75 -10.25
N ALA A 4 -9.27 4.69 -9.73
CA ALA A 4 -8.68 3.84 -8.71
C ALA A 4 -7.98 2.63 -9.35
N ILE A 5 -6.77 2.34 -8.91
CA ILE A 5 -5.97 1.20 -9.36
C ILE A 5 -5.77 0.27 -8.18
N LEU A 6 -6.51 -0.84 -8.18
CA LEU A 6 -6.44 -1.85 -7.13
C LEU A 6 -5.31 -2.83 -7.43
N MET A 7 -4.29 -2.79 -6.58
CA MET A 7 -3.07 -3.57 -6.73
C MET A 7 -3.25 -4.96 -6.09
N ALA A 8 -3.77 -5.90 -6.87
CA ALA A 8 -3.99 -7.30 -6.48
C ALA A 8 -2.87 -8.23 -6.98
N GLY A 9 -1.70 -7.67 -7.30
CA GLY A 9 -0.56 -8.43 -7.73
C GLY A 9 0.03 -9.27 -6.59
N TYR A 10 0.20 -10.56 -6.83
CA TYR A 10 0.84 -11.47 -5.90
C TYR A 10 1.99 -12.20 -6.58
N ASN A 11 3.12 -12.19 -5.91
CA ASN A 11 4.30 -12.91 -6.37
C ASN A 11 4.51 -14.15 -5.50
N ASN A 12 4.19 -15.32 -6.04
CA ASN A 12 4.34 -16.61 -5.37
C ASN A 12 5.80 -17.11 -5.32
N LYS A 13 6.79 -16.22 -5.52
CA LYS A 13 8.20 -16.59 -5.49
C LYS A 13 8.63 -17.06 -4.10
N ARG A 14 9.44 -18.10 -4.06
CA ARG A 14 10.02 -18.69 -2.85
C ARG A 14 10.63 -17.66 -1.90
N GLU A 15 11.23 -16.59 -2.43
CA GLU A 15 11.82 -15.50 -1.64
C GLU A 15 10.79 -14.68 -0.86
N VAL A 16 9.63 -14.42 -1.45
CA VAL A 16 8.54 -13.68 -0.80
C VAL A 16 7.94 -14.52 0.32
N LYS A 17 7.66 -15.80 0.05
CA LYS A 17 7.17 -16.75 1.06
C LYS A 17 8.17 -16.91 2.22
N ARG A 18 9.46 -17.03 1.89
CA ARG A 18 10.52 -17.11 2.90
C ARG A 18 10.55 -15.89 3.81
N TYR A 19 10.44 -14.68 3.24
CA TYR A 19 10.42 -13.47 4.05
C TYR A 19 9.22 -13.41 4.99
N SER A 20 8.02 -13.71 4.51
CA SER A 20 6.81 -13.73 5.34
C SER A 20 6.90 -14.78 6.47
N ARG A 21 7.51 -15.94 6.21
CA ARG A 21 7.80 -16.94 7.25
C ARG A 21 8.77 -16.41 8.30
N ILE A 22 9.87 -15.78 7.90
CA ILE A 22 10.84 -15.19 8.84
C ILE A 22 10.17 -14.13 9.71
N VAL A 23 9.28 -13.31 9.16
CA VAL A 23 8.52 -12.32 9.92
C VAL A 23 7.59 -13.00 10.92
N ALA A 24 6.84 -14.00 10.48
CA ALA A 24 5.94 -14.76 11.37
C ALA A 24 6.73 -15.43 12.51
N GLU A 25 7.82 -16.11 12.19
CA GLU A 25 8.71 -16.76 13.18
C GLU A 25 9.27 -15.75 14.20
N HIS A 26 9.69 -14.57 13.73
CA HIS A 26 10.21 -13.50 14.60
C HIS A 26 9.19 -13.05 15.65
N TYR A 27 7.90 -13.04 15.29
CA TYR A 27 6.80 -12.67 16.20
C TYR A 27 6.16 -13.87 16.89
N GLY A 28 6.69 -15.09 16.72
CA GLY A 28 6.12 -16.31 17.27
C GLY A 28 4.77 -16.70 16.66
N GLU A 29 4.52 -16.28 15.42
CA GLU A 29 3.27 -16.48 14.70
C GLU A 29 3.37 -17.60 13.66
N ARG A 30 2.23 -18.21 13.32
CA ARG A 30 2.13 -19.16 12.23
C ARG A 30 1.89 -18.44 10.90
N PHE A 31 2.67 -18.78 9.88
CA PHE A 31 2.47 -18.32 8.51
C PHE A 31 1.44 -19.21 7.79
N ILE A 32 0.38 -18.59 7.23
CA ILE A 32 -0.61 -19.29 6.41
C ILE A 32 -0.20 -19.19 4.94
N GLU A 33 0.15 -20.32 4.33
CA GLU A 33 0.47 -20.39 2.93
C GLU A 33 -0.80 -20.35 2.08
N THR A 34 -0.83 -19.47 1.08
CA THR A 34 -1.92 -19.38 0.09
C THR A 34 -1.32 -19.25 -1.30
N ASP A 35 -2.00 -19.82 -2.31
CA ASP A 35 -1.54 -19.72 -3.69
C ASP A 35 -1.72 -18.32 -4.26
N TYR A 36 -2.84 -17.67 -3.96
CA TYR A 36 -3.12 -16.30 -4.40
C TYR A 36 -3.81 -15.52 -3.26
N ARG A 37 -3.02 -14.75 -2.51
CA ARG A 37 -3.45 -14.03 -1.30
C ARG A 37 -4.69 -13.16 -1.48
N PRO A 38 -4.88 -12.40 -2.60
CA PRO A 38 -6.08 -11.58 -2.78
C PRO A 38 -7.40 -12.36 -2.72
N LEU A 39 -7.39 -13.67 -2.97
CA LEU A 39 -8.57 -14.54 -2.90
C LEU A 39 -8.73 -15.27 -1.54
N ARG A 40 -7.91 -14.96 -0.53
CA ARG A 40 -8.10 -15.50 0.83
C ARG A 40 -9.47 -15.10 1.35
N GLN A 41 -10.25 -16.09 1.79
CA GLN A 41 -11.61 -15.89 2.28
C GLN A 41 -11.62 -15.35 3.72
N PHE A 42 -12.43 -14.34 3.95
CA PHE A 42 -12.76 -13.79 5.26
C PHE A 42 -14.26 -13.94 5.52
N GLU A 43 -14.62 -14.22 6.78
CA GLU A 43 -16.00 -14.24 7.20
C GLU A 43 -16.44 -12.82 7.57
N THR A 44 -17.53 -12.39 6.97
CA THR A 44 -18.21 -11.11 7.24
C THR A 44 -19.59 -11.38 7.79
N VAL A 45 -20.15 -10.46 8.52
CA VAL A 45 -21.55 -10.53 8.99
C VAL A 45 -22.36 -9.49 8.22
N ASN A 46 -23.32 -9.93 7.42
CA ASN A 46 -24.21 -9.07 6.69
C ASN A 46 -25.66 -9.39 7.08
N ASN A 47 -26.38 -8.43 7.68
CA ASN A 47 -27.75 -8.61 8.15
C ASN A 47 -27.92 -9.87 9.04
N GLY A 48 -26.95 -10.15 9.93
CA GLY A 48 -26.94 -11.30 10.83
C GLY A 48 -26.58 -12.64 10.16
N LYS A 49 -26.27 -12.66 8.86
CA LYS A 49 -25.80 -13.85 8.14
C LYS A 49 -24.28 -13.80 7.98
N ILE A 50 -23.65 -14.95 8.19
CA ILE A 50 -22.21 -15.11 7.93
C ILE A 50 -22.02 -15.38 6.44
N GLU A 51 -21.27 -14.51 5.80
CA GLU A 51 -20.87 -14.63 4.40
C GLU A 51 -19.35 -14.79 4.31
N ARG A 52 -18.85 -15.47 3.29
CA ARG A 52 -17.42 -15.58 3.00
C ARG A 52 -17.08 -14.75 1.78
N LYS A 53 -16.22 -13.75 1.97
CA LYS A 53 -15.78 -12.84 0.93
C LYS A 53 -14.26 -12.93 0.72
N PRO A 54 -13.78 -12.93 -0.54
CA PRO A 54 -12.36 -12.79 -0.81
C PRO A 54 -11.79 -11.48 -0.27
N LEU A 55 -10.56 -11.50 0.20
CA LEU A 55 -9.84 -10.32 0.72
C LEU A 55 -9.94 -9.10 -0.21
N ILE A 56 -9.71 -9.31 -1.50
CA ILE A 56 -9.79 -8.26 -2.52
C ILE A 56 -11.20 -7.66 -2.65
N GLN A 57 -12.25 -8.46 -2.44
CA GLN A 57 -13.63 -8.00 -2.54
C GLN A 57 -13.94 -6.97 -1.47
N LEU A 58 -13.43 -7.14 -0.25
CA LEU A 58 -13.65 -6.20 0.84
C LEU A 58 -13.16 -4.79 0.51
N THR A 59 -11.98 -4.68 -0.11
CA THR A 59 -11.45 -3.39 -0.58
C THR A 59 -12.20 -2.89 -1.81
N LEU A 60 -12.57 -3.80 -2.71
CA LEU A 60 -13.25 -3.47 -3.96
C LEU A 60 -14.66 -2.90 -3.71
N GLU A 61 -15.41 -3.44 -2.74
CA GLU A 61 -16.71 -2.91 -2.29
C GLU A 61 -16.60 -1.43 -1.93
N LYS A 62 -15.58 -1.06 -1.14
CA LYS A 62 -15.38 0.34 -0.71
C LYS A 62 -15.02 1.29 -1.86
N LEU A 63 -14.34 0.78 -2.89
CA LEU A 63 -14.06 1.54 -4.10
C LEU A 63 -15.32 1.73 -4.96
N PHE A 64 -16.17 0.71 -5.06
CA PHE A 64 -17.46 0.83 -5.76
C PHE A 64 -18.42 1.77 -5.04
N GLU A 65 -18.47 1.72 -3.71
CA GLU A 65 -19.31 2.58 -2.87
C GLU A 65 -18.87 4.06 -2.88
N SER A 66 -17.59 4.35 -3.17
CA SER A 66 -17.06 5.72 -3.09
C SER A 66 -17.55 6.59 -4.25
N ASP A 67 -18.11 7.76 -3.92
CA ASP A 67 -18.62 8.73 -4.89
C ASP A 67 -17.49 9.50 -5.60
N LEU A 68 -16.26 9.45 -5.09
CA LEU A 68 -15.10 10.13 -5.66
C LEU A 68 -14.30 9.25 -6.65
N VAL A 69 -14.60 7.97 -6.70
CA VAL A 69 -13.98 7.01 -7.64
C VAL A 69 -14.90 6.80 -8.83
N ASP A 70 -14.43 7.14 -10.02
CA ASP A 70 -15.23 7.08 -11.26
C ASP A 70 -14.97 5.80 -12.08
N GLU A 71 -13.80 5.20 -11.96
CA GLU A 71 -13.45 3.93 -12.58
C GLU A 71 -12.49 3.13 -11.71
N ILE A 72 -12.48 1.82 -11.88
CA ILE A 72 -11.59 0.90 -11.15
C ILE A 72 -10.79 0.08 -12.16
N VAL A 73 -9.47 -0.02 -11.94
CA VAL A 73 -8.59 -0.92 -12.69
C VAL A 73 -7.94 -1.89 -11.72
N ILE A 74 -8.26 -3.16 -11.83
CA ILE A 74 -7.69 -4.22 -10.99
C ILE A 74 -6.46 -4.80 -11.70
N VAL A 75 -5.31 -4.81 -11.05
CA VAL A 75 -4.09 -5.42 -11.59
C VAL A 75 -3.75 -6.67 -10.80
N GLY A 76 -3.96 -7.85 -11.41
CA GLY A 76 -3.76 -9.11 -10.72
C GLY A 76 -3.73 -10.33 -11.65
N HIS A 77 -4.02 -11.49 -11.12
CA HIS A 77 -4.16 -12.72 -11.89
C HIS A 77 -5.54 -12.75 -12.55
N GLN A 78 -5.61 -12.23 -13.77
CA GLN A 78 -6.86 -11.97 -14.48
C GLN A 78 -7.85 -13.13 -14.41
N MET A 79 -7.47 -14.33 -14.87
CA MET A 79 -8.37 -15.51 -14.89
C MET A 79 -8.94 -15.84 -13.51
N LEU A 80 -8.13 -15.78 -12.45
CA LEU A 80 -8.61 -16.09 -11.10
C LEU A 80 -9.55 -15.00 -10.59
N ILE A 81 -9.28 -13.74 -10.89
CA ILE A 81 -10.14 -12.63 -10.47
C ILE A 81 -11.49 -12.71 -11.22
N GLU A 82 -11.47 -12.92 -12.55
CA GLU A 82 -12.69 -13.08 -13.34
C GLU A 82 -13.53 -14.27 -12.86
N GLN A 83 -12.88 -15.40 -12.58
CA GLN A 83 -13.57 -16.61 -12.12
C GLN A 83 -14.28 -16.41 -10.75
N HIS A 84 -13.65 -15.67 -9.83
CA HIS A 84 -14.16 -15.55 -8.46
C HIS A 84 -14.98 -14.28 -8.21
N LEU A 85 -14.76 -13.22 -9.01
CA LEU A 85 -15.37 -11.91 -8.79
C LEU A 85 -16.09 -11.35 -10.02
N GLY A 86 -16.11 -12.07 -11.16
CA GLY A 86 -16.76 -11.56 -12.39
C GLY A 86 -18.20 -11.16 -12.14
N ASN A 87 -19.01 -12.07 -11.61
CA ASN A 87 -20.43 -11.78 -11.32
C ASN A 87 -20.60 -10.61 -10.34
N PHE A 88 -19.77 -10.54 -9.31
CA PHE A 88 -19.80 -9.44 -8.34
C PHE A 88 -19.46 -8.10 -9.01
N ILE A 89 -18.46 -8.06 -9.89
CA ILE A 89 -18.07 -6.83 -10.60
C ILE A 89 -19.18 -6.35 -11.52
N ASP A 90 -19.88 -7.28 -12.18
CA ASP A 90 -20.96 -7.00 -13.12
C ASP A 90 -22.24 -6.46 -12.45
N GLU A 91 -22.36 -6.55 -11.12
CA GLU A 91 -23.45 -5.94 -10.35
C GLU A 91 -23.35 -4.41 -10.25
N PHE A 92 -22.19 -3.82 -10.57
CA PHE A 92 -21.95 -2.39 -10.43
C PHE A 92 -21.90 -1.68 -11.78
N GLU A 93 -22.53 -0.51 -11.85
CA GLU A 93 -22.51 0.35 -13.05
C GLU A 93 -21.16 1.03 -13.28
N LYS A 94 -20.35 1.16 -12.22
CA LYS A 94 -19.04 1.83 -12.28
C LYS A 94 -18.06 1.02 -13.15
N PRO A 95 -17.43 1.65 -14.16
CA PRO A 95 -16.51 0.94 -15.03
C PRO A 95 -15.38 0.25 -14.28
N CYS A 96 -15.25 -1.05 -14.46
CA CYS A 96 -14.18 -1.86 -13.88
C CYS A 96 -13.45 -2.65 -14.97
N ARG A 97 -12.12 -2.70 -14.89
CA ARG A 97 -11.27 -3.45 -15.81
C ARG A 97 -10.26 -4.29 -15.06
N ILE A 98 -10.03 -5.49 -15.54
CA ILE A 98 -9.02 -6.39 -15.01
C ILE A 98 -7.82 -6.44 -15.96
N VAL A 99 -6.63 -6.20 -15.43
CA VAL A 99 -5.35 -6.19 -16.16
C VAL A 99 -4.47 -7.30 -15.63
N ASN A 100 -4.01 -8.18 -16.53
CA ASN A 100 -3.16 -9.30 -16.16
C ASN A 100 -1.77 -8.83 -15.69
N GLN A 101 -1.44 -9.14 -14.44
CA GLN A 101 -0.13 -8.83 -13.85
C GLN A 101 1.06 -9.44 -14.63
N ASN A 102 0.84 -10.56 -15.34
CA ASN A 102 1.88 -11.26 -16.11
C ASN A 102 2.02 -10.75 -17.55
N SER A 103 1.15 -9.85 -18.00
CA SER A 103 1.27 -9.23 -19.32
C SER A 103 2.58 -8.43 -19.43
N LYS A 104 3.14 -8.38 -20.64
CA LYS A 104 4.32 -7.53 -20.92
C LYS A 104 3.89 -6.07 -21.09
N ILE A 105 4.71 -5.15 -20.62
CA ILE A 105 4.52 -3.73 -20.87
C ILE A 105 4.90 -3.43 -22.34
N PRO A 106 4.03 -2.79 -23.12
CA PRO A 106 4.31 -2.43 -24.52
C PRO A 106 5.53 -1.48 -24.66
N LEU A 107 6.21 -1.54 -25.81
CA LEU A 107 7.42 -0.74 -26.06
C LEU A 107 7.18 0.78 -26.01
N ASN A 108 6.03 1.24 -26.51
CA ASN A 108 5.65 2.64 -26.44
C ASN A 108 5.50 3.14 -25.00
N VAL A 109 4.94 2.31 -24.12
CA VAL A 109 4.82 2.58 -22.68
C VAL A 109 6.21 2.60 -22.02
N ILE A 110 7.09 1.63 -22.37
CA ILE A 110 8.47 1.62 -21.90
C ILE A 110 9.20 2.93 -22.23
N LYS A 111 9.02 3.43 -23.45
CA LYS A 111 9.59 4.71 -23.87
C LYS A 111 8.95 5.89 -23.15
N CYS A 112 7.62 5.91 -23.04
CA CYS A 112 6.86 6.99 -22.39
C CYS A 112 7.29 7.25 -20.93
N PHE A 113 7.55 6.17 -20.18
CA PHE A 113 7.96 6.23 -18.75
C PHE A 113 9.47 6.06 -18.55
N ASN A 114 10.26 6.07 -19.61
CA ASN A 114 11.71 5.84 -19.57
C ASN A 114 12.10 4.61 -18.70
N ILE A 115 11.46 3.46 -18.96
CA ILE A 115 11.66 2.25 -18.17
C ILE A 115 12.97 1.57 -18.55
N ILE A 116 14.02 1.85 -17.79
CA ILE A 116 15.36 1.26 -17.97
C ILE A 116 15.45 -0.09 -17.24
N ASN A 117 14.87 -0.18 -16.05
CA ASN A 117 14.95 -1.38 -15.23
C ASN A 117 14.13 -2.52 -15.83
N ARG A 118 14.79 -3.59 -16.29
CA ARG A 118 14.13 -4.77 -16.87
C ARG A 118 13.09 -5.41 -15.96
N LYS A 119 13.26 -5.35 -14.63
CA LYS A 119 12.30 -5.90 -13.67
C LYS A 119 10.95 -5.19 -13.72
N VAL A 120 10.90 -3.91 -14.08
CA VAL A 120 9.66 -3.14 -14.23
C VAL A 120 8.82 -3.66 -15.42
N ARG A 121 9.45 -4.26 -16.42
CA ARG A 121 8.77 -4.75 -17.65
C ARG A 121 7.92 -6.01 -17.42
N PHE A 122 8.05 -6.65 -16.27
CA PHE A 122 7.39 -7.90 -15.94
C PHE A 122 6.50 -7.75 -14.70
N ASN A 123 6.08 -8.89 -14.11
CA ASN A 123 5.34 -8.92 -12.86
C ASN A 123 6.23 -8.43 -11.69
N SER A 124 6.09 -7.15 -11.39
CA SER A 124 6.72 -6.44 -10.28
C SER A 124 5.78 -5.36 -9.80
N ILE A 125 6.01 -4.80 -8.61
CA ILE A 125 5.15 -3.74 -8.08
C ILE A 125 5.14 -2.52 -9.02
N ALA A 126 6.29 -2.08 -9.50
CA ALA A 126 6.39 -0.97 -10.45
C ALA A 126 5.73 -1.31 -11.79
N GLY A 127 5.93 -2.53 -12.29
CA GLY A 127 5.31 -3.00 -13.53
C GLY A 127 3.79 -3.03 -13.44
N ASN A 128 3.27 -3.55 -12.33
CA ASN A 128 1.83 -3.61 -12.10
C ASN A 128 1.21 -2.22 -11.92
N LEU A 129 1.91 -1.31 -11.21
CA LEU A 129 1.54 0.08 -11.10
C LEU A 129 1.38 0.74 -12.48
N ILE A 130 2.38 0.60 -13.35
CA ILE A 130 2.34 1.18 -14.71
C ILE A 130 1.24 0.55 -15.55
N LYS A 131 1.04 -0.78 -15.51
CA LYS A 131 -0.04 -1.46 -16.24
C LYS A 131 -1.41 -0.93 -15.85
N GLY A 132 -1.66 -0.81 -14.55
CA GLY A 132 -2.92 -0.26 -14.04
C GLY A 132 -3.11 1.19 -14.45
N TYR A 133 -2.08 2.00 -14.31
CA TYR A 133 -2.14 3.40 -14.70
C TYR A 133 -2.43 3.59 -16.19
N VAL A 134 -1.72 2.87 -17.06
CA VAL A 134 -1.90 2.95 -18.52
C VAL A 134 -3.29 2.48 -18.96
N ALA A 135 -3.88 1.55 -18.25
CA ALA A 135 -5.25 1.08 -18.52
C ALA A 135 -6.33 2.06 -18.04
N SER A 136 -5.98 3.07 -17.25
CA SER A 136 -6.92 4.03 -16.68
C SER A 136 -7.09 5.29 -17.54
N THR A 137 -8.19 6.01 -17.32
CA THR A 137 -8.42 7.34 -17.94
C THR A 137 -7.48 8.40 -17.40
N ALA A 138 -6.95 8.21 -16.16
CA ALA A 138 -5.95 9.11 -15.58
C ALA A 138 -4.68 9.22 -16.44
N HIS A 139 -4.23 8.12 -17.06
CA HIS A 139 -3.09 8.12 -17.96
C HIS A 139 -3.33 8.98 -19.21
N LYS A 140 -4.50 8.85 -19.85
CA LYS A 140 -4.87 9.61 -21.04
C LYS A 140 -4.82 11.11 -20.78
N ASN A 141 -5.21 11.52 -19.58
CA ASN A 141 -5.28 12.91 -19.13
C ASN A 141 -4.02 13.36 -18.38
N LYS A 142 -3.02 12.49 -18.22
CA LYS A 142 -1.79 12.73 -17.43
C LYS A 142 -2.08 13.22 -16.01
N LYS A 143 -3.14 12.70 -15.40
CA LYS A 143 -3.59 13.05 -14.05
C LYS A 143 -3.10 12.03 -13.01
N HIS A 144 -3.22 12.38 -11.75
CA HIS A 144 -3.02 11.44 -10.64
C HIS A 144 -4.11 10.35 -10.66
N ALA A 145 -3.73 9.16 -10.20
CA ALA A 145 -4.65 8.06 -9.91
C ALA A 145 -4.50 7.64 -8.46
N LEU A 146 -5.57 7.08 -7.90
CA LEU A 146 -5.58 6.47 -6.57
C LEU A 146 -5.09 5.03 -6.68
N PHE A 147 -3.96 4.70 -6.07
CA PHE A 147 -3.44 3.34 -5.95
C PHE A 147 -3.83 2.77 -4.60
N VAL A 148 -4.41 1.59 -4.60
CA VAL A 148 -4.91 0.91 -3.41
C VAL A 148 -4.35 -0.51 -3.37
N ALA A 149 -3.79 -0.93 -2.24
CA ALA A 149 -3.39 -2.32 -2.06
C ALA A 149 -4.61 -3.19 -1.74
N SER A 150 -4.67 -4.38 -2.31
CA SER A 150 -5.79 -5.32 -2.10
C SER A 150 -5.73 -6.07 -0.76
N ASP A 151 -4.65 -5.90 -0.01
CA ASP A 151 -4.41 -6.56 1.28
C ASP A 151 -4.76 -5.71 2.50
N SER A 152 -5.51 -4.61 2.29
CA SER A 152 -5.97 -3.69 3.34
C SER A 152 -7.50 -3.69 3.49
N PRO A 153 -8.07 -4.76 4.01
CA PRO A 153 -9.52 -4.98 4.01
C PRO A 153 -10.31 -4.05 4.95
N LEU A 154 -9.62 -3.41 5.88
CA LEU A 154 -10.25 -2.51 6.85
C LEU A 154 -10.25 -1.03 6.40
N THR A 155 -9.80 -0.75 5.17
CA THR A 155 -9.92 0.59 4.59
C THR A 155 -11.39 0.92 4.35
N THR A 156 -11.88 2.05 4.90
CA THR A 156 -13.28 2.46 4.78
C THR A 156 -13.52 3.40 3.60
N LYS A 157 -14.78 3.50 3.13
CA LYS A 157 -15.21 4.48 2.12
C LYS A 157 -14.84 5.90 2.55
N GLU A 158 -15.15 6.27 3.78
CA GLU A 158 -14.92 7.61 4.34
C GLU A 158 -13.44 7.98 4.37
N PHE A 159 -12.56 7.00 4.65
CA PHE A 159 -11.13 7.21 4.61
C PHE A 159 -10.64 7.47 3.19
N ILE A 160 -11.12 6.68 2.21
CA ILE A 160 -10.81 6.85 0.79
C ILE A 160 -11.21 8.25 0.32
N GLU A 161 -12.46 8.65 0.56
CA GLU A 161 -13.01 9.93 0.10
C GLU A 161 -12.32 11.13 0.74
N ARG A 162 -12.10 11.09 2.05
CA ARG A 162 -11.37 12.14 2.76
C ARG A 162 -9.95 12.28 2.22
N PHE A 163 -9.25 11.16 2.01
CA PHE A 163 -7.90 11.19 1.45
C PHE A 163 -7.88 11.75 0.03
N VAL A 164 -8.76 11.25 -0.85
CA VAL A 164 -8.85 11.72 -2.23
C VAL A 164 -9.13 13.22 -2.29
N HIS A 165 -10.08 13.71 -1.49
CA HIS A 165 -10.40 15.14 -1.44
C HIS A 165 -9.19 16.01 -1.06
N ILE A 166 -8.42 15.61 -0.05
CA ILE A 166 -7.21 16.34 0.36
C ILE A 166 -6.10 16.21 -0.69
N ALA A 167 -5.94 15.02 -1.27
CA ALA A 167 -4.92 14.74 -2.27
C ALA A 167 -5.15 15.55 -3.57
N GLN A 168 -6.39 15.68 -4.01
CA GLN A 168 -6.75 16.51 -5.17
C GLN A 168 -6.38 17.97 -4.98
N LYS A 169 -6.52 18.53 -3.78
CA LYS A 169 -6.08 19.91 -3.46
C LYS A 169 -4.56 20.08 -3.49
N SER A 170 -3.83 18.99 -3.37
CA SER A 170 -2.36 18.97 -3.30
C SER A 170 -1.68 18.46 -4.57
N GLN A 171 -2.44 17.99 -5.57
CA GLN A 171 -1.90 17.31 -6.74
C GLN A 171 -0.95 18.16 -7.60
N ASP A 172 -1.18 19.47 -7.65
CA ASP A 172 -0.29 20.38 -8.41
C ASP A 172 1.06 20.60 -7.72
N GLN A 173 1.15 20.26 -6.44
CA GLN A 173 2.33 20.46 -5.61
C GLN A 173 3.16 19.18 -5.43
N ALA A 174 2.63 18.00 -5.76
CA ALA A 174 3.29 16.74 -5.49
C ALA A 174 3.02 15.69 -6.58
N SER A 175 4.03 14.88 -6.86
CA SER A 175 3.96 13.74 -7.79
C SER A 175 3.42 12.49 -7.14
N ILE A 176 3.69 12.35 -5.85
CA ILE A 176 3.30 11.22 -4.99
C ILE A 176 2.74 11.80 -3.69
N ILE A 177 1.53 11.43 -3.37
CA ILE A 177 0.84 11.85 -2.13
C ILE A 177 0.46 10.59 -1.37
N VAL A 178 0.88 10.51 -0.10
CA VAL A 178 0.66 9.34 0.75
C VAL A 178 -0.01 9.78 2.04
N PRO A 179 -1.14 9.17 2.44
CA PRO A 179 -1.72 9.41 3.75
C PRO A 179 -0.88 8.72 4.82
N VAL A 180 -0.59 9.46 5.89
CA VAL A 180 0.09 8.93 7.07
C VAL A 180 -0.83 9.05 8.26
N VAL A 181 -1.14 7.91 8.85
CA VAL A 181 -2.04 7.84 10.00
C VAL A 181 -1.26 8.07 11.27
N LEU A 182 -1.73 9.02 12.07
CA LEU A 182 -1.17 9.29 13.38
C LEU A 182 -1.61 8.18 14.35
N MET A 183 -0.64 7.54 14.96
CA MET A 183 -0.84 6.45 15.92
C MET A 183 -0.68 7.01 17.34
N ASN A 184 -1.75 7.04 18.12
CA ASN A 184 -1.67 7.35 19.54
C ASN A 184 -1.35 6.06 20.31
N GLU A 185 -0.18 6.00 20.95
CA GLU A 185 0.14 4.95 21.92
C GLU A 185 -0.61 5.21 23.26
N ASN A 186 -1.94 5.11 23.28
CA ASN A 186 -2.65 5.05 24.54
C ASN A 186 -2.47 3.68 25.19
N LYS A 187 -2.08 3.69 26.48
CA LYS A 187 -1.86 2.46 27.28
C LYS A 187 -3.06 1.52 27.29
N ASP A 188 -4.26 2.05 27.12
CA ASP A 188 -5.52 1.28 27.18
C ASP A 188 -5.81 0.45 25.92
N GLN A 189 -5.06 0.67 24.83
CA GLN A 189 -5.14 -0.15 23.61
C GLN A 189 -4.16 -1.35 23.63
N LEU A 190 -3.50 -1.62 24.77
CA LEU A 190 -2.54 -2.71 24.95
C LEU A 190 -3.11 -4.10 24.68
N ASP A 191 -4.43 -4.29 24.75
CA ASP A 191 -5.09 -5.56 24.43
C ASP A 191 -5.15 -5.89 22.94
N ARG A 192 -4.88 -4.89 22.07
CA ARG A 192 -4.69 -5.07 20.63
C ARG A 192 -3.21 -5.26 20.25
N LYS A 193 -2.44 -5.86 21.13
CA LYS A 193 -0.97 -6.01 21.07
C LYS A 193 -0.37 -6.43 19.75
N PRO A 194 -0.95 -7.28 18.94
CA PRO A 194 -0.21 -7.85 17.82
C PRO A 194 -0.19 -6.96 16.56
N LEU A 195 -1.18 -6.13 16.34
CA LEU A 195 -1.14 -5.12 15.29
C LEU A 195 -0.23 -3.95 15.68
N LYS A 196 -0.01 -3.71 17.00
CA LYS A 196 0.99 -2.77 17.53
C LYS A 196 2.42 -3.26 17.42
N LEU A 197 2.67 -4.57 17.41
CA LEU A 197 4.04 -5.11 17.34
C LEU A 197 4.73 -4.81 16.01
N ARG A 198 3.98 -4.42 14.98
CA ARG A 198 4.56 -3.89 13.76
C ARG A 198 4.88 -2.40 13.83
N ASN A 199 5.18 -1.88 15.01
CA ASN A 199 5.79 -0.56 15.24
C ASN A 199 7.10 -0.34 14.46
N ASP A 200 7.55 -1.33 13.74
CA ASP A 200 8.74 -1.29 12.92
C ASP A 200 8.64 -0.29 11.78
N THR A 201 7.42 0.08 11.42
CA THR A 201 7.13 1.11 10.41
C THR A 201 6.52 2.39 11.00
N ALA A 202 6.27 2.45 12.31
CA ALA A 202 5.84 3.68 12.96
C ALA A 202 7.05 4.58 13.22
N TYR A 203 6.95 5.82 12.78
CA TYR A 203 7.99 6.84 12.99
C TYR A 203 7.53 7.77 14.11
N ARG A 204 8.43 8.14 15.00
CA ARG A 204 8.17 9.21 15.96
C ARG A 204 8.14 10.54 15.21
N LEU A 205 7.14 11.37 15.51
CA LEU A 205 7.14 12.76 15.08
C LEU A 205 8.09 13.54 16.00
N SER A 206 9.18 14.07 15.43
CA SER A 206 10.16 14.88 16.16
C SER A 206 9.59 16.21 16.71
N GLU A 207 8.42 16.60 16.18
CA GLU A 207 7.73 17.85 16.53
C GLU A 207 6.95 17.75 17.84
N ILE A 208 6.75 16.54 18.37
CA ILE A 208 6.02 16.33 19.63
C ILE A 208 7.01 16.30 20.79
N LYS A 209 7.07 17.41 21.50
CA LYS A 209 7.98 17.62 22.63
C LYS A 209 7.65 16.83 23.90
N ASP A 210 6.52 16.14 23.94
CA ASP A 210 6.12 15.37 25.11
C ASP A 210 6.87 14.03 25.16
N LYS A 211 7.76 13.90 26.13
CA LYS A 211 8.55 12.67 26.37
C LYS A 211 7.67 11.46 26.75
N HIS A 212 6.42 11.68 27.11
CA HIS A 212 5.48 10.64 27.55
C HIS A 212 4.45 10.25 26.47
N SER A 213 4.23 11.08 25.46
CA SER A 213 3.38 10.76 24.32
C SER A 213 4.24 10.24 23.17
N ARG A 214 4.25 8.93 22.97
CA ARG A 214 4.86 8.32 21.80
C ARG A 214 3.87 8.38 20.64
N GLN A 215 3.69 9.54 20.03
CA GLN A 215 2.98 9.62 18.76
C GLN A 215 3.91 9.14 17.66
N GLY A 216 3.48 8.07 17.00
CA GLY A 216 4.07 7.59 15.77
C GLY A 216 3.17 7.91 14.59
N PHE A 217 3.64 7.69 13.38
CA PHE A 217 2.79 7.67 12.20
C PHE A 217 3.13 6.45 11.33
N ARG A 218 2.12 5.98 10.63
CA ARG A 218 2.23 4.84 9.72
C ARG A 218 1.63 5.21 8.37
N ALA A 219 2.32 4.86 7.28
CA ALA A 219 1.74 5.01 5.96
C ALA A 219 0.55 4.05 5.80
N SER A 220 -0.53 4.53 5.24
CA SER A 220 -1.63 3.69 4.76
C SER A 220 -1.24 2.99 3.45
N SER A 221 -2.02 2.00 3.07
CA SER A 221 -1.89 1.27 1.80
C SER A 221 -2.44 2.01 0.59
N LEU A 222 -2.85 3.27 0.77
CA LEU A 222 -3.29 4.15 -0.32
C LEU A 222 -2.19 5.10 -0.75
N MET A 223 -2.17 5.42 -2.04
CA MET A 223 -1.28 6.43 -2.61
C MET A 223 -1.99 7.15 -3.76
N PHE A 224 -1.88 8.46 -3.83
CA PHE A 224 -2.39 9.24 -4.96
C PHE A 224 -1.19 9.74 -5.78
N MET A 225 -1.00 9.19 -6.98
CA MET A 225 0.25 9.34 -7.72
C MET A 225 0.03 9.61 -9.20
N ASN A 226 0.96 10.38 -9.78
CA ASN A 226 1.08 10.54 -11.23
C ASN A 226 2.44 9.99 -11.72
N PRO A 227 2.47 8.80 -12.33
CA PRO A 227 3.71 8.16 -12.79
C PRO A 227 4.50 8.95 -13.86
N HIS A 228 3.92 9.96 -14.48
CA HIS A 228 4.66 10.87 -15.39
C HIS A 228 5.58 11.86 -14.66
N LEU A 229 5.40 12.05 -13.35
CA LEU A 229 6.06 13.10 -12.58
C LEU A 229 7.17 12.59 -11.66
N TYR A 230 7.52 11.29 -11.71
CA TYR A 230 8.59 10.71 -10.92
C TYR A 230 9.28 9.54 -11.62
N ASP A 231 10.42 9.10 -11.11
CA ASP A 231 11.19 7.98 -11.69
C ASP A 231 10.60 6.63 -11.25
N VAL A 232 9.81 6.02 -12.11
CA VAL A 232 9.16 4.71 -11.85
C VAL A 232 10.15 3.56 -11.65
N ASN A 233 11.41 3.71 -12.10
CA ASN A 233 12.43 2.68 -11.91
C ASN A 233 12.83 2.50 -10.44
N THR A 234 12.58 3.51 -9.60
CA THR A 234 12.89 3.49 -8.17
C THR A 234 11.85 2.72 -7.34
N VAL A 235 10.61 2.56 -7.85
CA VAL A 235 9.50 1.97 -7.10
C VAL A 235 9.78 0.57 -6.59
N ASN A 236 10.37 -0.30 -7.41
CA ASN A 236 10.74 -1.65 -6.97
C ASN A 236 11.77 -1.63 -5.84
N THR A 237 12.69 -0.67 -5.87
CA THR A 237 13.67 -0.47 -4.81
C THR A 237 13.00 0.03 -3.53
N ALA A 238 12.16 1.07 -3.60
CA ALA A 238 11.38 1.57 -2.48
C ALA A 238 10.59 0.44 -1.79
N TYR A 239 9.87 -0.34 -2.61
CA TYR A 239 9.11 -1.47 -2.10
C TYR A 239 9.97 -2.53 -1.41
N SER A 240 11.20 -2.77 -1.90
CA SER A 240 12.13 -3.72 -1.27
C SER A 240 12.65 -3.24 0.08
N LEU A 241 12.73 -1.94 0.30
CA LEU A 241 13.25 -1.34 1.55
C LEU A 241 12.34 -1.60 2.75
N ARG A 242 11.06 -1.92 2.53
CA ARG A 242 10.13 -2.32 3.60
C ARG A 242 10.59 -3.59 4.35
N LYS A 243 11.45 -4.40 3.72
CA LYS A 243 12.03 -5.63 4.32
C LYS A 243 13.24 -5.32 5.19
N TRP A 244 13.18 -4.27 5.97
CA TRP A 244 14.27 -3.67 6.75
C TRP A 244 14.95 -4.62 7.75
N MET A 245 14.30 -5.71 8.18
CA MET A 245 14.88 -6.73 9.07
C MET A 245 16.08 -7.45 8.44
N SER A 246 16.24 -7.39 7.12
CA SER A 246 17.39 -7.97 6.44
C SER A 246 18.61 -7.06 6.53
N PRO A 247 19.79 -7.52 7.03
CA PRO A 247 21.01 -6.73 7.08
C PRO A 247 21.42 -6.14 5.72
N ASN A 248 21.19 -6.90 4.64
CA ASN A 248 21.46 -6.43 3.29
C ASN A 248 20.58 -5.23 2.90
N ILE A 249 19.33 -5.19 3.36
CA ILE A 249 18.41 -4.08 3.10
C ILE A 249 18.81 -2.87 3.94
N GLN A 250 19.20 -3.06 5.18
CA GLN A 250 19.70 -1.98 6.04
C GLN A 250 20.94 -1.32 5.41
N MET A 251 21.90 -2.12 4.94
CA MET A 251 23.07 -1.60 4.24
C MET A 251 22.71 -0.87 2.94
N LYS A 252 21.72 -1.37 2.20
CA LYS A 252 21.21 -0.72 0.98
C LYS A 252 20.56 0.62 1.30
N LEU A 253 19.75 0.69 2.37
CA LEU A 253 19.13 1.93 2.82
C LEU A 253 20.18 2.96 3.24
N PHE A 254 21.19 2.54 4.01
CA PHE A 254 22.33 3.39 4.36
C PHE A 254 23.02 3.98 3.13
N LYS A 255 23.37 3.16 2.15
CA LYS A 255 24.01 3.62 0.90
C LYS A 255 23.13 4.61 0.14
N ILE A 256 21.82 4.33 0.03
CA ILE A 256 20.89 5.21 -0.67
C ILE A 256 20.81 6.56 0.03
N THR A 257 20.57 6.60 1.34
CA THR A 257 20.43 7.85 2.09
C THR A 257 21.73 8.65 2.11
N HIS A 258 22.88 7.97 2.22
CA HIS A 258 24.19 8.62 2.14
C HIS A 258 24.42 9.27 0.76
N ASN A 259 24.15 8.54 -0.34
CA ASN A 259 24.32 9.04 -1.70
C ASN A 259 23.36 10.20 -2.04
N LEU A 260 22.21 10.27 -1.36
CA LEU A 260 21.25 11.37 -1.48
C LEU A 260 21.62 12.59 -0.61
N GLY A 261 22.72 12.55 0.14
CA GLY A 261 23.14 13.64 1.03
C GLY A 261 22.49 13.63 2.42
N TYR A 262 21.88 12.49 2.82
CA TYR A 262 21.21 12.34 4.13
C TYR A 262 21.86 11.26 5.01
N PRO A 263 23.16 11.36 5.35
CA PRO A 263 23.88 10.29 6.07
C PRO A 263 23.32 10.01 7.47
N ASN A 264 22.78 11.03 8.15
CA ASN A 264 22.25 10.90 9.50
C ASN A 264 20.87 10.22 9.58
N VAL A 265 20.20 10.05 8.47
CA VAL A 265 18.86 9.45 8.42
C VAL A 265 18.87 8.00 8.86
N TYR A 266 19.90 7.26 8.50
CA TYR A 266 20.04 5.88 8.93
C TYR A 266 20.07 5.76 10.46
N SER A 267 20.88 6.55 11.15
CA SER A 267 20.94 6.54 12.61
C SER A 267 19.64 7.03 13.26
N LYS A 268 19.01 8.08 12.71
CA LYS A 268 17.70 8.54 13.16
C LYS A 268 16.64 7.45 13.00
N TYR A 269 16.60 6.76 11.86
CA TYR A 269 15.63 5.73 11.57
C TYR A 269 15.79 4.49 12.47
N PHE A 270 17.03 3.94 12.56
CA PHE A 270 17.25 2.67 13.25
C PHE A 270 17.50 2.82 14.76
N LEU A 271 18.22 3.86 15.19
CA LEU A 271 18.63 3.99 16.58
C LEU A 271 17.64 4.83 17.39
N ARG A 272 17.10 5.90 16.80
CA ARG A 272 16.24 6.84 17.52
C ARG A 272 14.77 6.71 17.15
N LYS A 273 14.46 6.13 15.99
CA LYS A 273 13.12 6.11 15.36
C LYS A 273 12.47 7.51 15.29
N ASP A 274 13.30 8.51 15.05
CA ASP A 274 12.96 9.92 15.15
C ASP A 274 13.17 10.60 13.79
N LEU A 275 12.18 10.49 12.91
CA LEU A 275 12.14 11.18 11.62
C LEU A 275 10.93 12.09 11.56
N SER A 276 11.14 13.34 11.15
CA SER A 276 10.03 14.26 10.85
C SER A 276 9.39 13.92 9.51
N ILE A 277 8.12 14.27 9.37
CA ILE A 277 7.38 14.17 8.08
C ILE A 277 8.19 14.89 7.00
N LYS A 278 8.70 16.08 7.29
CA LYS A 278 9.48 16.90 6.34
C LYS A 278 10.77 16.21 5.88
N GLU A 279 11.48 15.54 6.78
CA GLU A 279 12.69 14.79 6.43
C GLU A 279 12.35 13.63 5.48
N ILE A 280 11.26 12.92 5.75
CA ILE A 280 10.81 11.81 4.88
C ILE A 280 10.38 12.35 3.51
N GLU A 281 9.63 13.46 3.45
CA GLU A 281 9.25 14.12 2.20
C GLU A 281 10.48 14.51 1.38
N ASN A 282 11.49 15.12 2.00
CA ASN A 282 12.71 15.54 1.32
C ASN A 282 13.51 14.33 0.76
N ILE A 283 13.71 13.30 1.58
CA ILE A 283 14.43 12.09 1.18
C ILE A 283 13.68 11.35 0.08
N GLY A 284 12.37 11.16 0.27
CA GLY A 284 11.52 10.50 -0.71
C GLY A 284 11.48 11.27 -2.03
N SER A 285 11.39 12.60 -1.98
CA SER A 285 11.41 13.45 -3.17
C SER A 285 12.73 13.32 -3.96
N ALA A 286 13.86 13.32 -3.26
CA ALA A 286 15.17 13.09 -3.86
C ALA A 286 15.30 11.66 -4.44
N PHE A 287 14.77 10.66 -3.73
CA PHE A 287 14.83 9.26 -4.15
C PHE A 287 13.98 8.99 -5.39
N PHE A 288 12.74 9.46 -5.42
CA PHE A 288 11.82 9.27 -6.55
C PHE A 288 12.06 10.24 -7.69
N LYS A 289 12.93 11.24 -7.53
CA LYS A 289 13.11 12.36 -8.46
C LYS A 289 11.77 13.03 -8.81
N GLY A 290 10.90 13.15 -7.82
CA GLY A 290 9.58 13.75 -7.91
C GLY A 290 9.14 14.17 -6.52
N ARG A 291 8.21 15.11 -6.42
CA ARG A 291 7.78 15.66 -5.13
C ARG A 291 6.93 14.64 -4.37
N LEU A 292 7.40 14.19 -3.20
CA LEU A 292 6.64 13.39 -2.24
C LEU A 292 5.99 14.33 -1.22
N LYS A 293 4.71 14.12 -0.95
CA LYS A 293 3.96 14.78 0.11
C LYS A 293 3.30 13.74 1.01
N LEU A 294 3.46 13.90 2.31
CA LEU A 294 2.80 13.09 3.32
C LEU A 294 1.65 13.88 3.93
N ILE A 295 0.46 13.31 3.97
CA ILE A 295 -0.73 13.96 4.53
C ILE A 295 -1.10 13.28 5.84
N PRO A 296 -0.91 13.95 6.99
CA PRO A 296 -1.39 13.44 8.26
C PRO A 296 -2.91 13.24 8.22
N THR A 297 -3.37 12.07 8.65
CA THR A 297 -4.78 11.71 8.65
C THR A 297 -5.09 10.79 9.84
N PHE A 298 -6.37 10.47 10.02
CA PHE A 298 -6.86 9.58 11.07
C PHE A 298 -7.55 8.37 10.42
N GLY A 299 -7.62 7.25 11.11
CA GLY A 299 -8.21 6.00 10.63
C GLY A 299 -7.17 4.89 10.66
N GLU A 300 -6.87 4.38 11.88
CA GLU A 300 -5.87 3.33 12.09
C GLU A 300 -6.14 2.09 11.26
N GLU A 301 -7.41 1.76 11.02
CA GLU A 301 -7.88 0.60 10.28
C GLU A 301 -7.27 0.54 8.87
N SER A 302 -7.08 1.70 8.24
CA SER A 302 -6.51 1.79 6.89
C SER A 302 -5.02 1.42 6.80
N THR A 303 -4.38 1.18 7.94
CA THR A 303 -2.97 0.77 8.02
C THR A 303 -2.78 -0.73 8.23
N TYR A 304 -3.87 -1.48 8.38
CA TYR A 304 -3.83 -2.91 8.63
C TYR A 304 -3.79 -3.70 7.33
N ASP A 305 -2.61 -4.25 7.04
CA ASP A 305 -2.40 -5.11 5.88
C ASP A 305 -2.39 -6.58 6.32
N TYR A 306 -2.96 -7.45 5.49
CA TYR A 306 -2.86 -8.88 5.68
C TYR A 306 -1.60 -9.42 4.99
N ASP A 307 -0.57 -9.73 5.76
CA ASP A 307 0.70 -10.26 5.26
C ASP A 307 0.77 -11.80 5.22
N GLY A 308 -0.28 -12.49 5.71
CA GLY A 308 -0.42 -13.93 5.61
C GLY A 308 -0.11 -14.68 6.90
N THR A 309 -0.07 -14.04 8.06
CA THR A 309 0.03 -14.74 9.35
C THR A 309 -1.35 -15.13 9.88
N GLU A 310 -1.41 -16.20 10.66
CA GLU A 310 -2.64 -16.67 11.30
C GLU A 310 -3.20 -15.63 12.26
N PHE A 311 -2.30 -14.99 12.98
CA PHE A 311 -2.64 -13.94 13.91
C PHE A 311 -3.32 -12.75 13.23
N GLU A 312 -2.75 -12.22 12.12
CA GLU A 312 -3.37 -11.15 11.34
C GLU A 312 -4.72 -11.57 10.80
N TYR A 313 -4.82 -12.80 10.31
CA TYR A 313 -6.09 -13.34 9.82
C TYR A 313 -7.16 -13.28 10.91
N CYS A 314 -6.89 -13.83 12.10
CA CYS A 314 -7.84 -13.82 13.21
C CYS A 314 -8.19 -12.39 13.67
N SER A 315 -7.20 -11.51 13.76
CA SER A 315 -7.41 -10.14 14.20
C SER A 315 -8.26 -9.34 13.22
N ILE A 316 -7.95 -9.42 11.93
CA ILE A 316 -8.72 -8.75 10.88
C ILE A 316 -10.14 -9.35 10.79
N ALA A 317 -10.29 -10.67 10.84
CA ALA A 317 -11.59 -11.34 10.83
C ALA A 317 -12.49 -10.89 11.99
N ASN A 318 -11.93 -10.75 13.19
CA ASN A 318 -12.67 -10.27 14.35
C ASN A 318 -13.08 -8.79 14.18
N MET A 319 -12.22 -7.93 13.61
CA MET A 319 -12.56 -6.54 13.34
C MET A 319 -13.68 -6.42 12.29
N ILE A 320 -13.61 -7.21 11.21
CA ILE A 320 -14.66 -7.22 10.17
C ILE A 320 -16.00 -7.68 10.74
N LYS A 321 -16.02 -8.63 11.66
CA LYS A 321 -17.25 -9.10 12.31
C LYS A 321 -17.86 -8.09 13.28
N SER A 322 -17.06 -7.17 13.80
CA SER A 322 -17.48 -6.15 14.76
C SER A 322 -17.82 -4.79 14.13
N SER A 323 -17.52 -4.61 12.87
CA SER A 323 -17.87 -3.43 12.05
C SER A 323 -19.20 -3.61 11.34
#